data_3489a305e76f779df15f8d663b457937
#
_entry.id   3489a305e76f779df15f8d663b457937
#
_cell.length_a   1.000
_cell.length_b   1.000
_cell.length_c   1.000
_cell.angle_alpha   90.00
_cell.angle_beta   90.00
_cell.angle_gamma   90.00
#
_symmetry.space_group_name_H-M   'P 1'
#
loop_
_entity.id
_entity.type
_entity.pdbx_description
1 polymer ?
#
loop_
_entity_poly.entity_id
_entity_poly.type
_entity_poly.pdbx_seq_one_letter_code
_entity_poly.pdbx_strand_id
1 'polypeptide(L)'
;MKYAVLVGAIVIGAVACSSAENEGGGPSNPAVDGGGGGKGPDGGSAQPDGGDDPGELSDLETVHITGRFDARDPAGIRFSWPGTSVRARFSGTGVTLHLVDTGADQFDVSIDGAPPTLLKTTADQNTYSLASGLADGDHDVVVTKRTEALIGSAQLFEFVSSEGRSLVATRVKLGRRIEIVGDSISCGYGVLGTEPTCAFGADTESEPSAYGNLTAQALGASHTTIAYSGIGMVRDFGGASVDQMPDRYGRALADDPTSVWNGSEEPDAIVVNLGTNDFQATEPGPIFQTTYETFLGTLRTKHPNAVIVATLSPMISDYYPEGGNFRTLARGYIQGAVATRNAQGDAKVSFLEFDLQTGEDGYGCDFHPNVVTHQKMSAKLVSVLKNQLGW
;
A
#
# COMPACT_ATOMS: atom_id res chain seq x y z
N MET A 1 -12.66 2.58 40.51
CA MET A 1 -11.29 3.12 40.61
C MET A 1 -11.05 4.01 39.42
N LYS A 2 -10.83 5.29 39.64
CA LYS A 2 -10.64 6.30 38.57
C LYS A 2 -9.17 6.30 38.17
N TYR A 3 -8.87 6.07 36.94
CA TYR A 3 -7.55 6.31 36.37
C TYR A 3 -7.57 7.66 35.63
N ALA A 4 -6.73 8.58 36.09
CA ALA A 4 -6.49 9.85 35.45
C ALA A 4 -5.43 9.67 34.34
N VAL A 5 -5.76 10.08 33.12
CA VAL A 5 -4.81 10.16 32.00
C VAL A 5 -4.23 11.57 32.01
N LEU A 6 -2.90 11.64 32.10
CA LEU A 6 -2.13 12.88 32.01
C LEU A 6 -1.92 13.22 30.51
N VAL A 7 -2.51 14.32 30.07
CA VAL A 7 -2.27 14.86 28.72
C VAL A 7 -1.12 15.87 28.82
N GLY A 8 0.02 15.56 28.20
CA GLY A 8 1.14 16.47 28.05
C GLY A 8 0.95 17.35 26.80
N ALA A 9 0.83 18.65 26.98
CA ALA A 9 0.76 19.62 25.90
C ALA A 9 2.17 19.93 25.38
N ILE A 10 2.40 19.74 24.09
CA ILE A 10 3.61 20.19 23.38
C ILE A 10 3.26 21.50 22.67
N VAL A 11 3.96 22.57 23.05
CA VAL A 11 3.89 23.89 22.41
C VAL A 11 4.85 23.91 21.23
N ILE A 12 4.33 24.12 20.03
CA ILE A 12 5.15 24.34 18.82
C ILE A 12 5.17 25.85 18.54
N GLY A 13 6.36 26.44 18.63
CA GLY A 13 6.62 27.83 18.25
C GLY A 13 6.72 28.00 16.75
N ALA A 14 5.96 28.94 16.20
CA ALA A 14 6.03 29.34 14.81
C ALA A 14 7.22 30.28 14.57
N VAL A 15 8.04 29.97 13.58
CA VAL A 15 9.02 30.90 13.01
C VAL A 15 8.59 31.23 11.59
N ALA A 16 8.27 32.49 11.36
CA ALA A 16 8.01 33.04 10.03
C ALA A 16 9.33 33.47 9.40
N CYS A 17 9.55 33.14 8.14
CA CYS A 17 10.55 33.83 7.31
C CYS A 17 10.02 34.07 5.90
N SER A 18 10.30 35.28 5.45
CA SER A 18 9.77 36.00 4.33
C SER A 18 10.32 35.58 2.96
N SER A 19 9.49 35.90 1.96
CA SER A 19 9.68 35.84 0.51
C SER A 19 10.87 36.63 -0.03
N ALA A 20 11.48 36.13 -1.12
CA ALA A 20 12.15 36.94 -2.12
C ALA A 20 11.88 36.38 -3.52
N GLU A 21 11.29 37.19 -4.35
CA GLU A 21 11.05 37.01 -5.78
C GLU A 21 12.36 37.12 -6.56
N ASN A 22 12.50 36.38 -7.65
CA ASN A 22 13.35 36.79 -8.76
C ASN A 22 12.83 36.25 -10.10
N GLU A 23 12.60 37.19 -11.02
CA GLU A 23 12.18 36.97 -12.41
C GLU A 23 13.37 36.66 -13.32
N GLY A 24 13.09 36.01 -14.46
CA GLY A 24 13.87 36.26 -15.68
C GLY A 24 14.13 35.10 -16.64
N GLY A 25 13.44 35.13 -17.78
CA GLY A 25 14.02 34.99 -19.10
C GLY A 25 14.13 33.58 -19.74
N GLY A 26 13.25 33.27 -20.70
CA GLY A 26 13.51 32.30 -21.73
C GLY A 26 14.41 32.80 -22.85
N PRO A 27 14.85 31.96 -23.78
CA PRO A 27 14.23 31.96 -25.10
C PRO A 27 14.13 30.59 -25.88
N SER A 28 13.05 30.50 -26.64
CA SER A 28 12.81 30.04 -28.02
C SER A 28 13.66 28.95 -28.68
N ASN A 29 12.86 28.04 -29.28
CA ASN A 29 13.11 27.06 -30.35
C ASN A 29 13.93 27.53 -31.57
N PRO A 30 14.43 26.59 -32.44
CA PRO A 30 13.66 26.31 -33.65
C PRO A 30 13.52 24.82 -34.07
N ALA A 31 12.47 24.58 -34.84
CA ALA A 31 12.11 23.36 -35.54
C ALA A 31 12.99 23.17 -36.83
N VAL A 32 13.17 21.92 -37.24
CA VAL A 32 13.46 21.54 -38.64
C VAL A 32 12.74 20.25 -39.01
N ASP A 33 12.23 20.30 -40.20
CA ASP A 33 11.29 19.48 -40.95
C ASP A 33 11.97 18.39 -41.80
N GLY A 34 11.17 17.42 -42.28
CA GLY A 34 11.44 16.59 -43.48
C GLY A 34 11.68 15.10 -43.20
N GLY A 35 10.90 14.13 -43.62
CA GLY A 35 10.20 13.95 -44.85
C GLY A 35 10.38 12.51 -45.36
N GLY A 36 9.28 11.83 -45.74
CA GLY A 36 9.25 10.82 -46.79
C GLY A 36 9.43 9.34 -46.43
N GLY A 37 8.43 8.47 -46.44
CA GLY A 37 7.78 7.92 -47.62
C GLY A 37 8.18 6.47 -47.87
N GLY A 38 7.24 5.51 -47.91
CA GLY A 38 7.46 4.19 -48.49
C GLY A 38 6.41 3.14 -48.09
N LYS A 39 5.47 2.90 -49.00
CA LYS A 39 4.41 1.87 -48.96
C LYS A 39 4.91 0.47 -49.42
N GLY A 40 4.21 -0.56 -48.92
CA GLY A 40 3.91 -1.75 -49.72
C GLY A 40 3.65 -2.99 -48.86
N PRO A 41 2.66 -3.79 -49.20
CA PRO A 41 2.02 -4.76 -48.35
C PRO A 41 2.50 -6.18 -48.62
N ASP A 42 2.41 -7.06 -47.62
CA ASP A 42 2.11 -8.46 -47.90
C ASP A 42 1.49 -9.15 -46.68
N GLY A 43 0.46 -9.94 -46.96
CA GLY A 43 -0.34 -10.65 -45.99
C GLY A 43 0.34 -11.91 -45.47
N GLY A 44 0.15 -12.17 -44.21
CA GLY A 44 0.49 -13.40 -43.53
C GLY A 44 -0.56 -13.71 -42.48
N SER A 45 -1.25 -14.82 -42.68
CA SER A 45 -2.28 -15.38 -41.82
C SER A 45 -1.77 -15.57 -40.37
N ALA A 46 -2.39 -14.89 -39.41
CA ALA A 46 -2.15 -15.11 -38.02
C ALA A 46 -2.87 -16.38 -37.55
N GLN A 47 -2.13 -17.34 -37.03
CA GLN A 47 -2.60 -18.39 -36.15
C GLN A 47 -2.59 -17.84 -34.72
N PRO A 48 -3.61 -18.13 -33.90
CA PRO A 48 -3.58 -17.71 -32.48
C PRO A 48 -2.77 -18.72 -31.69
N ASP A 49 -1.49 -18.49 -31.55
CA ASP A 49 -0.70 -19.13 -30.50
C ASP A 49 -0.99 -18.40 -29.21
N GLY A 50 -1.56 -19.12 -28.25
CA GLY A 50 -1.63 -18.70 -26.85
C GLY A 50 -0.22 -18.64 -26.24
N GLY A 51 0.57 -17.67 -26.68
CA GLY A 51 1.85 -17.35 -26.08
C GLY A 51 1.61 -16.53 -24.82
N ASP A 52 2.16 -16.97 -23.70
CA ASP A 52 2.34 -16.12 -22.52
C ASP A 52 2.93 -14.80 -22.99
N ASP A 53 2.20 -13.71 -22.78
CA ASP A 53 2.73 -12.35 -22.97
C ASP A 53 4.02 -12.26 -22.15
N PRO A 54 5.20 -12.00 -22.77
CA PRO A 54 6.46 -11.98 -22.04
C PRO A 54 6.50 -10.94 -20.92
N GLY A 55 5.45 -10.10 -20.78
CA GLY A 55 5.33 -9.03 -19.80
C GLY A 55 6.49 -8.04 -19.93
N GLU A 56 6.20 -6.79 -19.67
CA GLU A 56 7.22 -5.75 -19.62
C GLU A 56 8.22 -6.08 -18.51
N LEU A 57 9.53 -5.92 -18.78
CA LEU A 57 10.59 -6.09 -17.81
C LEU A 57 11.03 -4.73 -17.29
N SER A 58 11.37 -4.66 -16.01
CA SER A 58 12.02 -3.48 -15.42
C SER A 58 13.36 -3.18 -16.10
N ASP A 59 13.91 -2.02 -15.84
CA ASP A 59 15.32 -1.75 -16.11
C ASP A 59 16.22 -2.74 -15.33
N LEU A 60 17.46 -2.88 -15.79
CA LEU A 60 18.45 -3.71 -15.11
C LEU A 60 18.91 -3.00 -13.82
N GLU A 61 18.63 -3.60 -12.68
CA GLU A 61 18.91 -3.02 -11.37
C GLU A 61 19.42 -4.07 -10.37
N THR A 62 20.18 -3.65 -9.38
CA THR A 62 20.69 -4.53 -8.33
C THR A 62 19.72 -4.69 -7.16
N VAL A 63 18.86 -3.69 -6.97
CA VAL A 63 17.81 -3.69 -5.94
C VAL A 63 16.51 -3.19 -6.58
N HIS A 64 15.46 -3.99 -6.49
CA HIS A 64 14.13 -3.64 -6.95
C HIS A 64 13.19 -3.42 -5.77
N ILE A 65 12.41 -2.32 -5.81
CA ILE A 65 11.47 -1.98 -4.75
C ILE A 65 10.05 -1.96 -5.31
N THR A 66 9.16 -2.69 -4.65
CA THR A 66 7.72 -2.62 -4.89
C THR A 66 7.09 -1.88 -3.71
N GLY A 67 6.34 -0.81 -3.98
CA GLY A 67 5.78 0.07 -2.97
C GLY A 67 6.38 1.47 -3.01
N ARG A 68 6.05 2.29 -2.02
CA ARG A 68 6.48 3.69 -1.99
C ARG A 68 7.73 3.88 -1.11
N PHE A 69 8.67 4.65 -1.60
CA PHE A 69 9.94 4.94 -0.92
C PHE A 69 10.41 6.37 -1.19
N ASP A 70 11.24 6.87 -0.32
CA ASP A 70 11.90 8.16 -0.40
C ASP A 70 13.40 7.99 -0.64
N ALA A 71 13.87 8.42 -1.80
CA ALA A 71 15.27 8.34 -2.21
C ALA A 71 16.01 9.69 -2.10
N ARG A 72 15.48 10.68 -1.36
CA ARG A 72 16.13 11.98 -1.20
C ARG A 72 17.44 11.91 -0.41
N ASP A 73 17.58 10.90 0.46
CA ASP A 73 18.83 10.65 1.18
C ASP A 73 19.74 9.77 0.33
N PRO A 74 20.92 10.28 -0.11
CA PRO A 74 21.84 9.50 -0.92
C PRO A 74 22.50 8.33 -0.18
N ALA A 75 22.40 8.27 1.15
CA ALA A 75 22.95 7.19 1.96
C ALA A 75 22.10 5.92 1.88
N GLY A 76 20.80 6.03 1.59
CA GLY A 76 19.91 4.89 1.51
C GLY A 76 18.46 5.31 1.34
N ILE A 77 17.65 4.39 0.84
CA ILE A 77 16.22 4.62 0.62
C ILE A 77 15.43 4.42 1.91
N ARG A 78 14.42 5.26 2.13
CA ARG A 78 13.52 5.17 3.28
C ARG A 78 12.13 4.73 2.84
N PHE A 79 11.48 3.91 3.64
CA PHE A 79 10.10 3.48 3.42
C PHE A 79 9.39 3.22 4.75
N SER A 80 8.07 3.42 4.77
CA SER A 80 7.26 3.27 5.98
C SER A 80 5.94 2.54 5.74
N TRP A 81 5.41 2.58 4.51
CA TRP A 81 4.16 1.93 4.19
C TRP A 81 4.25 0.40 4.33
N PRO A 82 3.22 -0.26 4.92
CA PRO A 82 3.20 -1.72 5.05
C PRO A 82 3.18 -2.39 3.66
N GLY A 83 3.66 -3.62 3.56
CA GLY A 83 3.74 -4.35 2.30
C GLY A 83 4.86 -3.89 1.36
N THR A 84 5.57 -2.79 1.66
CA THR A 84 6.73 -2.38 0.86
C THR A 84 7.77 -3.49 0.84
N SER A 85 8.16 -3.91 -0.35
CA SER A 85 9.01 -5.07 -0.58
C SER A 85 10.29 -4.66 -1.32
N VAL A 86 11.42 -5.18 -0.86
CA VAL A 86 12.74 -4.96 -1.46
C VAL A 86 13.31 -6.28 -1.91
N ARG A 87 13.66 -6.39 -3.18
CA ARG A 87 14.27 -7.58 -3.79
C ARG A 87 15.69 -7.28 -4.23
N ALA A 88 16.60 -8.21 -3.96
CA ALA A 88 17.95 -8.22 -4.49
C ALA A 88 18.35 -9.63 -4.92
N ARG A 89 19.33 -9.72 -5.83
CA ARG A 89 19.98 -10.97 -6.20
C ARG A 89 21.46 -10.88 -5.81
N PHE A 90 21.94 -11.89 -5.12
CA PHE A 90 23.33 -11.97 -4.66
C PHE A 90 23.98 -13.29 -5.07
N SER A 91 25.31 -13.30 -5.13
CA SER A 91 26.10 -14.51 -5.39
C SER A 91 26.89 -14.86 -4.14
N GLY A 92 26.87 -16.12 -3.71
CA GLY A 92 27.62 -16.60 -2.53
C GLY A 92 26.81 -17.55 -1.66
N THR A 93 27.23 -17.71 -0.38
CA THR A 93 26.64 -18.66 0.56
C THR A 93 25.76 -18.01 1.63
N GLY A 94 25.62 -16.68 1.61
CA GLY A 94 24.81 -15.94 2.57
C GLY A 94 24.73 -14.47 2.25
N VAL A 95 23.79 -13.78 2.92
CA VAL A 95 23.54 -12.35 2.73
C VAL A 95 23.19 -11.68 4.05
N THR A 96 23.70 -10.48 4.23
CA THR A 96 23.45 -9.57 5.34
C THR A 96 22.75 -8.32 4.82
N LEU A 97 21.78 -7.80 5.57
CA LEU A 97 21.08 -6.56 5.33
C LEU A 97 21.61 -5.47 6.26
N HIS A 98 21.98 -4.33 5.70
CA HIS A 98 22.22 -3.09 6.44
C HIS A 98 20.97 -2.21 6.35
N LEU A 99 20.26 -2.08 7.47
CA LEU A 99 18.98 -1.37 7.57
C LEU A 99 18.90 -0.73 8.96
N VAL A 100 18.51 0.53 9.01
CA VAL A 100 18.15 1.24 10.25
C VAL A 100 16.64 1.33 10.33
N ASP A 101 16.10 1.02 11.50
CA ASP A 101 14.68 1.14 11.83
C ASP A 101 14.49 2.20 12.92
N THR A 102 13.45 3.00 12.82
CA THR A 102 13.12 4.02 13.84
C THR A 102 12.31 3.46 15.02
N GLY A 103 11.84 2.22 14.89
CA GLY A 103 10.97 1.58 15.87
C GLY A 103 11.32 0.12 16.14
N ALA A 104 10.33 -0.75 15.98
CA ALA A 104 10.43 -2.19 16.15
C ALA A 104 9.65 -2.90 15.04
N ASP A 105 10.00 -2.57 13.80
CA ASP A 105 9.37 -3.15 12.62
C ASP A 105 9.62 -4.66 12.53
N GLN A 106 8.74 -5.31 11.79
CA GLN A 106 8.91 -6.71 11.43
C GLN A 106 8.88 -6.86 9.91
N PHE A 107 9.70 -7.78 9.41
CA PHE A 107 9.81 -8.07 7.99
C PHE A 107 9.68 -9.57 7.73
N ASP A 108 9.03 -9.92 6.65
CA ASP A 108 9.04 -11.27 6.08
C ASP A 108 10.22 -11.37 5.10
N VAL A 109 11.12 -12.32 5.34
CA VAL A 109 12.32 -12.56 4.53
C VAL A 109 12.19 -13.89 3.82
N SER A 110 12.19 -13.87 2.49
CA SER A 110 12.20 -15.07 1.63
C SER A 110 13.51 -15.16 0.86
N ILE A 111 14.11 -16.35 0.86
CA ILE A 111 15.26 -16.69 0.03
C ILE A 111 14.82 -17.71 -1.00
N ASP A 112 15.10 -17.46 -2.29
CA ASP A 112 14.77 -18.33 -3.42
C ASP A 112 13.30 -18.76 -3.50
N GLY A 113 12.39 -17.89 -3.04
CA GLY A 113 10.96 -18.18 -3.01
C GLY A 113 10.52 -19.18 -1.93
N ALA A 114 11.40 -19.54 -0.99
CA ALA A 114 11.01 -20.34 0.17
C ALA A 114 10.00 -19.61 1.06
N PRO A 115 9.21 -20.31 1.88
CA PRO A 115 8.34 -19.68 2.86
C PRO A 115 9.11 -18.66 3.71
N PRO A 116 8.53 -17.47 3.97
CA PRO A 116 9.25 -16.40 4.63
C PRO A 116 9.58 -16.75 6.09
N THR A 117 10.72 -16.25 6.54
CA THR A 117 11.11 -16.21 7.95
C THR A 117 10.92 -14.81 8.50
N LEU A 118 10.57 -14.70 9.79
CA LEU A 118 10.34 -13.45 10.45
C LEU A 118 11.65 -12.80 10.88
N LEU A 119 11.92 -11.59 10.41
CA LEU A 119 12.96 -10.70 10.90
C LEU A 119 12.32 -9.63 11.80
N LYS A 120 12.79 -9.51 13.04
CA LYS A 120 12.45 -8.42 13.95
C LYS A 120 13.59 -7.43 14.00
N THR A 121 13.30 -6.16 13.74
CA THR A 121 14.28 -5.08 13.81
C THR A 121 14.15 -4.29 15.10
N THR A 122 15.16 -3.53 15.45
CA THR A 122 15.17 -2.63 16.59
C THR A 122 15.97 -1.37 16.25
N ALA A 123 15.66 -0.25 16.90
CA ALA A 123 16.34 1.02 16.66
C ALA A 123 17.85 0.99 16.97
N ASP A 124 18.29 0.04 17.80
CA ASP A 124 19.71 -0.06 18.22
C ASP A 124 20.55 -0.97 17.30
N GLN A 125 19.92 -1.70 16.38
CA GLN A 125 20.59 -2.63 15.47
C GLN A 125 20.46 -2.17 14.02
N ASN A 126 21.55 -2.26 13.28
CA ASN A 126 21.60 -1.83 11.87
C ASN A 126 22.11 -2.91 10.90
N THR A 127 22.39 -4.11 11.40
CA THR A 127 22.95 -5.20 10.60
C THR A 127 22.24 -6.51 10.94
N TYR A 128 21.70 -7.18 9.93
CA TYR A 128 20.88 -8.38 10.08
C TYR A 128 21.35 -9.46 9.12
N SER A 129 21.76 -10.63 9.64
CA SER A 129 22.03 -11.79 8.81
C SER A 129 20.71 -12.38 8.33
N LEU A 130 20.47 -12.38 7.01
CA LEU A 130 19.23 -12.90 6.42
C LEU A 130 19.37 -14.37 6.02
N ALA A 131 20.55 -14.79 5.59
CA ALA A 131 20.85 -16.17 5.24
C ALA A 131 22.33 -16.49 5.42
N SER A 132 22.65 -17.75 5.72
CA SER A 132 24.02 -18.28 5.79
C SER A 132 24.03 -19.77 5.48
N GLY A 133 25.16 -20.29 4.97
CA GLY A 133 25.32 -21.71 4.69
C GLY A 133 24.51 -22.23 3.49
N LEU A 134 24.11 -21.33 2.58
CA LEU A 134 23.52 -21.71 1.29
C LEU A 134 24.57 -22.42 0.41
N ALA A 135 24.13 -23.09 -0.65
CA ALA A 135 25.04 -23.52 -1.69
C ALA A 135 25.74 -22.32 -2.33
N ASP A 136 26.99 -22.44 -2.77
CA ASP A 136 27.62 -21.33 -3.49
C ASP A 136 26.96 -21.15 -4.86
N GLY A 137 26.41 -19.99 -5.12
CA GLY A 137 25.65 -19.67 -6.34
C GLY A 137 24.89 -18.38 -6.24
N ASP A 138 24.03 -18.14 -7.23
CA ASP A 138 23.14 -16.99 -7.26
C ASP A 138 21.84 -17.31 -6.49
N HIS A 139 21.43 -16.37 -5.64
CA HIS A 139 20.24 -16.46 -4.79
C HIS A 139 19.42 -15.18 -4.87
N ASP A 140 18.11 -15.31 -4.82
CA ASP A 140 17.18 -14.18 -4.69
C ASP A 140 16.82 -13.98 -3.20
N VAL A 141 16.85 -12.73 -2.73
CA VAL A 141 16.34 -12.33 -1.42
C VAL A 141 15.21 -11.32 -1.60
N VAL A 142 14.10 -11.53 -0.88
CA VAL A 142 12.97 -10.59 -0.81
C VAL A 142 12.71 -10.28 0.66
N VAL A 143 12.67 -8.98 0.98
CA VAL A 143 12.39 -8.45 2.32
C VAL A 143 11.14 -7.59 2.23
N THR A 144 10.05 -8.01 2.89
CA THR A 144 8.75 -7.31 2.86
C THR A 144 8.44 -6.74 4.23
N LYS A 145 8.16 -5.42 4.32
CA LYS A 145 7.75 -4.77 5.55
C LYS A 145 6.37 -5.29 5.97
N ARG A 146 6.32 -5.94 7.12
CA ARG A 146 5.12 -6.60 7.66
C ARG A 146 4.22 -5.64 8.42
N THR A 147 4.83 -4.70 9.13
CA THR A 147 4.19 -3.75 10.03
C THR A 147 3.98 -2.39 9.37
N GLU A 148 3.06 -1.60 9.90
CA GLU A 148 2.74 -0.27 9.40
C GLU A 148 3.68 0.84 9.92
N ALA A 149 3.45 2.08 9.46
CA ALA A 149 4.27 3.24 9.81
C ALA A 149 4.18 3.64 11.30
N LEU A 150 3.08 3.32 12.00
CA LEU A 150 2.96 3.54 13.45
C LEU A 150 3.99 2.75 14.26
N ILE A 151 4.45 1.62 13.74
CA ILE A 151 5.48 0.80 14.40
C ILE A 151 6.86 1.36 14.11
N GLY A 152 7.14 1.79 12.87
CA GLY A 152 8.42 2.36 12.50
C GLY A 152 8.55 2.66 11.01
N SER A 153 9.68 3.30 10.70
CA SER A 153 10.14 3.56 9.34
C SER A 153 11.55 3.02 9.16
N ALA A 154 11.79 2.37 8.05
CA ALA A 154 13.06 1.75 7.74
C ALA A 154 13.86 2.57 6.72
N GLN A 155 15.20 2.59 6.89
CA GLN A 155 16.14 3.06 5.88
C GLN A 155 17.06 1.91 5.48
N LEU A 156 16.97 1.51 4.23
CA LEU A 156 17.81 0.49 3.62
C LEU A 156 19.07 1.13 3.06
N PHE A 157 20.22 0.64 3.47
CA PHE A 157 21.53 1.06 2.94
C PHE A 157 22.04 0.10 1.87
N GLU A 158 22.18 -1.20 2.20
CA GLU A 158 22.70 -2.19 1.26
C GLU A 158 22.39 -3.64 1.68
N PHE A 159 22.51 -4.54 0.71
CA PHE A 159 22.70 -5.97 0.94
C PHE A 159 24.16 -6.34 0.70
N VAL A 160 24.73 -7.14 1.59
CA VAL A 160 26.15 -7.57 1.53
C VAL A 160 26.22 -9.09 1.48
N SER A 161 26.79 -9.65 0.42
CA SER A 161 27.11 -11.08 0.32
C SER A 161 28.17 -11.46 1.35
N SER A 162 28.08 -12.65 1.94
CA SER A 162 29.02 -13.17 2.94
C SER A 162 30.48 -13.17 2.46
N GLU A 163 30.71 -13.36 1.16
CA GLU A 163 32.02 -13.38 0.54
C GLU A 163 32.45 -12.01 -0.02
N GLY A 164 31.65 -10.95 0.25
CA GLY A 164 31.90 -9.60 -0.27
C GLY A 164 31.75 -9.48 -1.79
N ARG A 165 31.01 -10.41 -2.42
CA ARG A 165 30.71 -10.35 -3.85
C ARG A 165 29.67 -9.27 -4.12
N SER A 166 29.71 -8.65 -5.29
CA SER A 166 28.72 -7.66 -5.73
C SER A 166 27.34 -8.29 -5.92
N LEU A 167 26.30 -7.51 -5.72
CA LEU A 167 24.94 -7.91 -6.10
C LEU A 167 24.87 -8.15 -7.61
N VAL A 168 24.02 -9.08 -8.00
CA VAL A 168 23.76 -9.43 -9.41
C VAL A 168 22.63 -8.55 -9.91
N ALA A 169 22.89 -7.73 -10.91
CA ALA A 169 21.85 -6.94 -11.54
C ALA A 169 20.86 -7.85 -12.28
N THR A 170 19.57 -7.61 -12.08
CA THR A 170 18.51 -8.43 -12.65
C THR A 170 17.38 -7.55 -13.19
N ARG A 171 16.48 -8.12 -13.96
CA ARG A 171 15.21 -7.52 -14.37
C ARG A 171 14.07 -8.24 -13.69
N VAL A 172 13.09 -7.48 -13.24
CA VAL A 172 11.87 -8.03 -12.65
C VAL A 172 10.76 -7.95 -13.70
N LYS A 173 9.98 -9.03 -13.82
CA LYS A 173 8.80 -9.01 -14.69
C LYS A 173 7.78 -8.06 -14.08
N LEU A 174 7.47 -7.00 -14.80
CA LEU A 174 6.41 -6.06 -14.48
C LEU A 174 5.09 -6.71 -14.90
N GLY A 175 4.32 -7.16 -13.94
CA GLY A 175 3.04 -7.84 -14.16
C GLY A 175 1.87 -6.98 -13.72
N ARG A 176 0.77 -7.66 -13.40
CA ARG A 176 -0.43 -7.09 -12.80
C ARG A 176 -0.10 -6.34 -11.51
N ARG A 177 -0.76 -5.21 -11.28
CA ARG A 177 -0.51 -4.36 -10.11
C ARG A 177 -1.81 -3.94 -9.44
N ILE A 178 -1.87 -4.05 -8.12
CA ILE A 178 -3.02 -3.65 -7.31
C ILE A 178 -2.53 -2.66 -6.25
N GLU A 179 -3.18 -1.51 -6.14
CA GLU A 179 -2.97 -0.58 -5.04
C GLU A 179 -4.11 -0.70 -4.02
N ILE A 180 -3.78 -0.85 -2.76
CA ILE A 180 -4.71 -0.91 -1.64
C ILE A 180 -4.59 0.39 -0.86
N VAL A 181 -5.69 1.13 -0.74
CA VAL A 181 -5.76 2.35 0.06
C VAL A 181 -6.71 2.10 1.21
N GLY A 182 -6.23 2.27 2.46
CA GLY A 182 -7.05 1.89 3.59
C GLY A 182 -6.56 2.34 4.96
N ASP A 183 -7.19 1.76 5.95
CA ASP A 183 -6.94 1.95 7.38
C ASP A 183 -6.26 0.72 8.01
N SER A 184 -6.44 0.54 9.32
CA SER A 184 -5.91 -0.59 10.10
C SER A 184 -6.24 -1.97 9.51
N ILE A 185 -7.42 -2.12 8.90
CA ILE A 185 -7.81 -3.39 8.27
C ILE A 185 -6.84 -3.72 7.13
N SER A 186 -6.47 -2.72 6.34
CA SER A 186 -5.54 -2.91 5.22
C SER A 186 -4.09 -3.07 5.67
N CYS A 187 -3.70 -2.52 6.83
CA CYS A 187 -2.42 -2.79 7.47
C CYS A 187 -2.29 -4.22 7.99
N GLY A 188 -3.40 -4.93 8.23
CA GLY A 188 -3.40 -6.20 8.92
C GLY A 188 -3.25 -6.05 10.44
N TYR A 189 -3.76 -4.94 11.00
CA TYR A 189 -3.80 -4.67 12.44
C TYR A 189 -4.43 -5.84 13.20
N GLY A 190 -3.71 -6.39 14.16
CA GLY A 190 -4.20 -7.45 15.03
C GLY A 190 -4.63 -8.75 14.35
N VAL A 191 -4.36 -8.92 13.04
CA VAL A 191 -4.83 -10.05 12.22
C VAL A 191 -4.39 -11.40 12.77
N LEU A 192 -3.23 -11.47 13.43
CA LEU A 192 -2.69 -12.68 14.06
C LEU A 192 -3.18 -12.89 15.49
N GLY A 193 -3.97 -11.96 16.02
CA GLY A 193 -4.62 -12.11 17.31
C GLY A 193 -5.63 -13.26 17.30
N THR A 194 -5.80 -13.88 18.47
CA THR A 194 -6.70 -15.02 18.66
C THR A 194 -7.96 -14.67 19.43
N GLU A 195 -8.04 -13.46 19.94
CA GLU A 195 -9.16 -12.95 20.76
C GLU A 195 -9.27 -11.42 20.64
N PRO A 196 -10.47 -10.84 20.79
CA PRO A 196 -10.68 -9.40 20.62
C PRO A 196 -10.06 -8.54 21.72
N THR A 197 -9.66 -9.12 22.83
CA THR A 197 -9.08 -8.42 23.99
C THR A 197 -7.55 -8.38 23.97
N CYS A 198 -6.91 -8.99 22.96
CA CYS A 198 -5.46 -8.89 22.83
C CYS A 198 -5.06 -7.45 22.45
N ALA A 199 -3.94 -7.00 23.02
CA ALA A 199 -3.38 -5.70 22.67
C ALA A 199 -2.75 -5.72 21.28
N PHE A 200 -2.90 -4.62 20.56
CA PHE A 200 -2.16 -4.38 19.31
C PHE A 200 -0.66 -4.29 19.57
N GLY A 201 0.11 -4.76 18.62
CA GLY A 201 1.56 -4.62 18.57
C GLY A 201 2.14 -5.29 17.34
N ALA A 202 3.42 -5.07 17.10
CA ALA A 202 4.11 -5.63 15.92
C ALA A 202 3.95 -7.16 15.80
N ASP A 203 3.84 -7.88 16.92
CA ASP A 203 3.69 -9.35 16.92
C ASP A 203 2.29 -9.83 16.49
N THR A 204 1.30 -8.96 16.50
CA THR A 204 -0.07 -9.29 16.11
C THR A 204 -0.48 -8.68 14.78
N GLU A 205 0.34 -7.79 14.22
CA GLU A 205 0.12 -7.19 12.91
C GLU A 205 0.78 -7.99 11.78
N SER A 206 0.13 -8.06 10.63
CA SER A 206 0.69 -8.70 9.45
C SER A 206 0.00 -8.23 8.17
N GLU A 207 0.58 -7.26 7.47
CA GLU A 207 0.10 -6.87 6.14
C GLU A 207 0.13 -8.06 5.14
N PRO A 208 1.16 -8.92 5.12
CA PRO A 208 1.14 -10.12 4.27
C PRO A 208 -0.03 -11.07 4.52
N SER A 209 -0.69 -10.99 5.68
CA SER A 209 -1.90 -11.77 6.00
C SER A 209 -3.20 -10.99 5.75
N ALA A 210 -3.10 -9.72 5.34
CA ALA A 210 -4.26 -8.89 5.06
C ALA A 210 -4.87 -9.19 3.68
N TYR A 211 -6.13 -8.84 3.50
CA TYR A 211 -6.92 -9.14 2.30
C TYR A 211 -6.28 -8.61 1.01
N GLY A 212 -5.56 -7.48 1.08
CA GLY A 212 -4.89 -6.85 -0.07
C GLY A 212 -3.82 -7.74 -0.67
N ASN A 213 -2.84 -8.15 0.15
CA ASN A 213 -1.79 -9.07 -0.26
C ASN A 213 -2.34 -10.45 -0.66
N LEU A 214 -3.30 -11.01 0.10
CA LEU A 214 -3.93 -12.29 -0.25
C LEU A 214 -4.61 -12.23 -1.63
N THR A 215 -5.23 -11.09 -1.97
CA THR A 215 -5.84 -10.87 -3.29
C THR A 215 -4.78 -10.78 -4.38
N ALA A 216 -3.71 -10.03 -4.15
CA ALA A 216 -2.60 -9.90 -5.10
C ALA A 216 -1.96 -11.27 -5.39
N GLN A 217 -1.68 -12.05 -4.36
CA GLN A 217 -1.14 -13.42 -4.51
C GLN A 217 -2.08 -14.32 -5.34
N ALA A 218 -3.38 -14.31 -5.04
CA ALA A 218 -4.37 -15.12 -5.76
C ALA A 218 -4.54 -14.72 -7.23
N LEU A 219 -4.18 -13.49 -7.59
CA LEU A 219 -4.24 -12.95 -8.96
C LEU A 219 -2.89 -12.95 -9.68
N GLY A 220 -1.82 -13.39 -9.01
CA GLY A 220 -0.46 -13.30 -9.55
C GLY A 220 -0.04 -11.86 -9.83
N ALA A 221 -0.47 -10.93 -8.98
CA ALA A 221 -0.18 -9.51 -9.07
C ALA A 221 0.84 -9.06 -8.02
N SER A 222 1.60 -8.01 -8.30
CA SER A 222 2.26 -7.22 -7.26
C SER A 222 1.25 -6.29 -6.59
N HIS A 223 1.52 -5.83 -5.37
CA HIS A 223 0.67 -4.87 -4.70
C HIS A 223 1.47 -3.79 -3.98
N THR A 224 0.79 -2.67 -3.75
CA THR A 224 1.26 -1.56 -2.92
C THR A 224 0.15 -1.25 -1.93
N THR A 225 0.47 -1.18 -0.63
CA THR A 225 -0.50 -0.87 0.42
C THR A 225 -0.21 0.52 0.98
N ILE A 226 -1.16 1.44 0.81
CA ILE A 226 -1.15 2.80 1.33
C ILE A 226 -2.20 2.84 2.44
N ALA A 227 -1.80 2.39 3.60
CA ALA A 227 -2.71 2.22 4.73
C ALA A 227 -2.06 2.68 6.04
N TYR A 228 -2.89 3.18 6.95
CA TYR A 228 -2.46 3.70 8.24
C TYR A 228 -3.57 3.50 9.28
N SER A 229 -3.25 2.92 10.42
CA SER A 229 -4.25 2.61 11.45
C SER A 229 -4.84 3.87 12.05
N GLY A 230 -6.13 3.82 12.30
CA GLY A 230 -6.88 4.92 12.89
C GLY A 230 -7.29 6.03 11.92
N ILE A 231 -6.76 6.05 10.68
CA ILE A 231 -7.06 7.10 9.70
C ILE A 231 -8.44 6.90 9.05
N GLY A 232 -9.06 8.01 8.66
CA GLY A 232 -10.34 7.98 7.93
C GLY A 232 -10.28 8.73 6.60
N MET A 233 -11.47 8.92 6.05
CA MET A 233 -11.70 9.76 4.87
C MET A 233 -11.79 11.24 5.25
N VAL A 234 -12.47 11.57 6.33
CA VAL A 234 -12.69 12.94 6.83
C VAL A 234 -12.27 13.13 8.27
N ARG A 235 -12.17 12.07 9.05
CA ARG A 235 -11.68 12.12 10.44
C ARG A 235 -11.09 10.78 10.86
N ASP A 236 -10.15 10.84 11.79
CA ASP A 236 -9.55 9.67 12.40
C ASP A 236 -10.42 9.04 13.50
N PHE A 237 -9.96 7.92 14.07
CA PHE A 237 -10.57 7.22 15.18
C PHE A 237 -10.80 8.14 16.41
N GLY A 238 -9.91 9.11 16.65
CA GLY A 238 -10.00 10.08 17.73
C GLY A 238 -10.93 11.26 17.44
N GLY A 239 -11.43 11.38 16.20
CA GLY A 239 -12.30 12.46 15.76
C GLY A 239 -11.57 13.69 15.18
N ALA A 240 -10.24 13.65 15.03
CA ALA A 240 -9.50 14.71 14.37
C ALA A 240 -9.72 14.67 12.84
N SER A 241 -9.88 15.84 12.22
CA SER A 241 -10.19 15.98 10.78
C SER A 241 -9.04 16.56 9.95
N VAL A 242 -7.84 16.50 10.46
CA VAL A 242 -6.63 16.94 9.75
C VAL A 242 -5.76 15.74 9.42
N ASP A 243 -5.04 15.83 8.31
CA ASP A 243 -4.07 14.82 7.88
C ASP A 243 -4.66 13.42 7.69
N GLN A 244 -5.84 13.37 7.06
CA GLN A 244 -6.52 12.13 6.75
C GLN A 244 -5.96 11.44 5.49
N MET A 245 -6.46 10.26 5.11
CA MET A 245 -5.92 9.51 3.96
C MET A 245 -5.86 10.34 2.67
N PRO A 246 -6.84 11.18 2.30
CA PRO A 246 -6.71 12.05 1.12
C PRO A 246 -5.47 12.96 1.14
N ASP A 247 -5.04 13.42 2.32
CA ASP A 247 -3.85 14.25 2.48
C ASP A 247 -2.56 13.41 2.43
N ARG A 248 -2.60 12.17 2.92
CA ARG A 248 -1.44 11.26 2.99
C ARG A 248 -1.19 10.49 1.71
N TYR A 249 -2.21 10.30 0.88
CA TYR A 249 -2.13 9.46 -0.32
C TYR A 249 -0.99 9.82 -1.27
N GLY A 250 -0.59 11.09 -1.33
CA GLY A 250 0.51 11.55 -2.18
C GLY A 250 1.93 11.35 -1.62
N ARG A 251 2.08 10.75 -0.45
CA ARG A 251 3.38 10.68 0.25
C ARG A 251 4.18 9.42 -0.09
N ALA A 252 5.49 9.55 -0.10
CA ALA A 252 6.43 8.44 -0.13
C ALA A 252 6.60 7.80 1.27
N LEU A 253 6.62 8.63 2.32
CA LEU A 253 6.65 8.23 3.73
C LEU A 253 5.36 8.69 4.41
N ALA A 254 4.67 7.81 5.12
CA ALA A 254 3.35 8.06 5.68
C ALA A 254 3.26 9.32 6.55
N ASP A 255 4.26 9.54 7.40
CA ASP A 255 4.29 10.63 8.39
C ASP A 255 5.13 11.84 7.99
N ASP A 256 5.72 11.84 6.77
CA ASP A 256 6.47 13.00 6.25
C ASP A 256 5.69 13.70 5.13
N PRO A 257 5.00 14.81 5.40
CA PRO A 257 4.24 15.56 4.39
C PRO A 257 5.11 16.18 3.29
N THR A 258 6.43 16.23 3.50
CA THR A 258 7.38 16.74 2.50
C THR A 258 7.88 15.64 1.56
N SER A 259 7.61 14.37 1.86
CA SER A 259 8.01 13.23 1.06
C SER A 259 6.98 12.93 -0.04
N VAL A 260 7.07 13.63 -1.16
CA VAL A 260 6.15 13.42 -2.29
C VAL A 260 6.51 12.15 -3.04
N TRP A 261 5.52 11.28 -3.28
CA TRP A 261 5.66 10.12 -4.14
C TRP A 261 5.53 10.50 -5.61
N ASN A 262 6.58 10.29 -6.37
CA ASN A 262 6.67 10.59 -7.81
C ASN A 262 6.88 9.34 -8.66
N GLY A 263 6.64 8.15 -8.11
CA GLY A 263 6.77 6.89 -8.87
C GLY A 263 5.80 6.85 -10.05
N SER A 264 6.24 6.24 -11.13
CA SER A 264 5.49 6.12 -12.39
C SER A 264 4.73 4.81 -12.52
N GLU A 265 4.72 3.98 -11.48
CA GLU A 265 4.01 2.69 -11.53
C GLU A 265 2.51 2.91 -11.57
N GLU A 266 1.87 2.41 -12.65
CA GLU A 266 0.43 2.49 -12.84
C GLU A 266 -0.23 1.21 -12.31
N PRO A 267 -1.13 1.27 -11.33
CA PRO A 267 -1.91 0.11 -10.92
C PRO A 267 -3.01 -0.21 -11.95
N ASP A 268 -3.25 -1.50 -12.19
CA ASP A 268 -4.42 -1.95 -12.96
C ASP A 268 -5.71 -1.78 -12.15
N ALA A 269 -5.61 -1.93 -10.82
CA ALA A 269 -6.72 -1.73 -9.90
C ALA A 269 -6.30 -0.96 -8.64
N ILE A 270 -7.22 -0.12 -8.14
CA ILE A 270 -7.10 0.56 -6.85
C ILE A 270 -8.32 0.15 -6.01
N VAL A 271 -8.07 -0.32 -4.80
CA VAL A 271 -9.10 -0.69 -3.82
C VAL A 271 -9.08 0.31 -2.67
N VAL A 272 -10.22 0.96 -2.41
CA VAL A 272 -10.35 1.95 -1.34
C VAL A 272 -11.20 1.36 -0.23
N ASN A 273 -10.61 1.07 0.93
CA ASN A 273 -11.30 0.55 2.11
C ASN A 273 -11.13 1.53 3.28
N LEU A 274 -11.96 2.56 3.28
CA LEU A 274 -11.97 3.66 4.26
C LEU A 274 -13.39 3.94 4.73
N GLY A 275 -13.50 4.49 5.93
CA GLY A 275 -14.75 4.85 6.57
C GLY A 275 -14.93 4.24 7.96
N THR A 276 -14.20 3.18 8.29
CA THR A 276 -14.30 2.52 9.60
C THR A 276 -14.14 3.53 10.75
N ASN A 277 -13.10 4.34 10.67
CA ASN A 277 -12.77 5.35 11.69
C ASN A 277 -13.71 6.56 11.63
N ASP A 278 -14.19 6.92 10.44
CA ASP A 278 -15.15 8.00 10.28
C ASP A 278 -16.48 7.73 11.00
N PHE A 279 -16.90 6.44 11.04
CA PHE A 279 -18.15 5.99 11.64
C PHE A 279 -17.99 5.40 13.05
N GLN A 280 -16.81 5.52 13.66
CA GLN A 280 -16.51 4.88 14.94
C GLN A 280 -17.46 5.29 16.09
N ALA A 281 -17.78 6.57 16.23
CA ALA A 281 -18.58 7.08 17.35
C ALA A 281 -19.87 7.80 16.92
N THR A 282 -19.86 8.46 15.77
CA THR A 282 -20.99 9.25 15.24
C THR A 282 -21.01 9.19 13.72
N GLU A 283 -22.10 9.58 13.12
CA GLU A 283 -22.19 9.80 11.67
C GLU A 283 -21.32 11.00 11.26
N PRO A 284 -20.43 10.87 10.24
CA PRO A 284 -19.64 12.01 9.75
C PRO A 284 -20.47 13.03 8.95
N GLY A 285 -21.66 12.68 8.51
CA GLY A 285 -22.54 13.50 7.68
C GLY A 285 -22.17 13.54 6.19
N PRO A 286 -22.85 14.38 5.41
CA PRO A 286 -22.69 14.43 3.93
C PRO A 286 -21.26 14.78 3.47
N ILE A 287 -20.46 15.39 4.31
CA ILE A 287 -19.05 15.69 4.00
C ILE A 287 -18.25 14.41 3.67
N PHE A 288 -18.61 13.27 4.28
CA PHE A 288 -17.98 11.99 3.99
C PHE A 288 -18.16 11.60 2.52
N GLN A 289 -19.39 11.67 1.99
CA GLN A 289 -19.65 11.37 0.58
C GLN A 289 -18.90 12.33 -0.35
N THR A 290 -18.94 13.63 -0.07
CA THR A 290 -18.30 14.64 -0.92
C THR A 290 -16.77 14.48 -0.95
N THR A 291 -16.16 14.19 0.20
CA THR A 291 -14.71 13.93 0.28
C THR A 291 -14.36 12.63 -0.43
N TYR A 292 -15.17 11.57 -0.26
CA TYR A 292 -14.97 10.29 -0.94
C TYR A 292 -15.04 10.46 -2.47
N GLU A 293 -16.03 11.19 -2.99
CA GLU A 293 -16.17 11.50 -4.41
C GLU A 293 -14.95 12.26 -4.94
N THR A 294 -14.50 13.28 -4.20
CA THR A 294 -13.31 14.08 -4.54
C THR A 294 -12.06 13.19 -4.57
N PHE A 295 -11.92 12.30 -3.60
CA PHE A 295 -10.79 11.40 -3.53
C PHE A 295 -10.77 10.39 -4.68
N LEU A 296 -11.92 9.80 -5.03
CA LEU A 296 -12.06 8.96 -6.23
C LEU A 296 -11.66 9.73 -7.51
N GLY A 297 -12.01 11.02 -7.60
CA GLY A 297 -11.60 11.90 -8.68
C GLY A 297 -10.09 12.14 -8.72
N THR A 298 -9.46 12.28 -7.56
CA THR A 298 -8.00 12.41 -7.42
C THR A 298 -7.30 11.13 -7.88
N LEU A 299 -7.79 9.96 -7.46
CA LEU A 299 -7.27 8.66 -7.90
C LEU A 299 -7.37 8.51 -9.42
N ARG A 300 -8.53 8.84 -10.01
CA ARG A 300 -8.72 8.81 -11.47
C ARG A 300 -7.78 9.73 -12.23
N THR A 301 -7.52 10.93 -11.68
CA THR A 301 -6.60 11.89 -12.30
C THR A 301 -5.18 11.38 -12.31
N LYS A 302 -4.76 10.73 -11.22
CA LYS A 302 -3.42 10.13 -11.11
C LYS A 302 -3.28 8.84 -11.93
N HIS A 303 -4.34 8.03 -11.99
CA HIS A 303 -4.37 6.69 -12.58
C HIS A 303 -5.52 6.57 -13.58
N PRO A 304 -5.37 7.13 -14.79
CA PRO A 304 -6.48 7.28 -15.73
C PRO A 304 -7.06 5.95 -16.22
N ASN A 305 -6.28 4.88 -16.16
CA ASN A 305 -6.68 3.57 -16.68
C ASN A 305 -7.13 2.57 -15.61
N ALA A 306 -6.81 2.79 -14.35
CA ALA A 306 -7.09 1.86 -13.27
C ALA A 306 -8.59 1.59 -13.09
N VAL A 307 -8.93 0.36 -12.76
CA VAL A 307 -10.23 0.04 -12.15
C VAL A 307 -10.19 0.50 -10.69
N ILE A 308 -11.23 1.21 -10.22
CA ILE A 308 -11.32 1.67 -8.84
C ILE A 308 -12.48 0.98 -8.16
N VAL A 309 -12.20 0.29 -7.05
CA VAL A 309 -13.21 -0.42 -6.24
C VAL A 309 -13.31 0.26 -4.88
N ALA A 310 -14.39 1.01 -4.66
CA ALA A 310 -14.74 1.57 -3.36
C ALA A 310 -15.42 0.50 -2.51
N THR A 311 -14.93 0.25 -1.28
CA THR A 311 -15.45 -0.86 -0.48
C THR A 311 -16.13 -0.40 0.80
N LEU A 312 -17.10 -1.17 1.27
CA LEU A 312 -17.68 -1.03 2.61
C LEU A 312 -17.00 -2.04 3.54
N SER A 313 -16.42 -1.53 4.61
CA SER A 313 -15.68 -2.26 5.63
C SER A 313 -16.50 -3.37 6.32
N PRO A 314 -15.89 -4.51 6.69
CA PRO A 314 -16.54 -5.56 7.47
C PRO A 314 -16.79 -5.15 8.93
N MET A 315 -16.16 -4.08 9.43
CA MET A 315 -16.29 -3.66 10.83
C MET A 315 -17.42 -2.67 11.08
N ILE A 316 -17.89 -1.96 10.06
CA ILE A 316 -19.03 -1.01 10.22
C ILE A 316 -20.32 -1.80 10.32
N SER A 317 -21.09 -1.62 11.41
CA SER A 317 -22.35 -2.31 11.66
C SER A 317 -23.50 -1.34 11.90
N ASP A 318 -24.74 -1.83 11.78
CA ASP A 318 -25.95 -1.11 12.18
C ASP A 318 -26.31 -1.34 13.65
N TYR A 319 -25.55 -2.21 14.35
CA TYR A 319 -25.84 -2.64 15.71
C TYR A 319 -25.00 -1.89 16.75
N TYR A 320 -23.86 -1.37 16.36
CA TYR A 320 -22.96 -0.65 17.24
C TYR A 320 -22.34 0.56 16.54
N PRO A 321 -22.30 1.75 17.17
CA PRO A 321 -23.07 2.10 18.37
C PRO A 321 -24.58 1.96 18.20
N GLU A 322 -25.30 1.61 19.28
CA GLU A 322 -26.73 1.35 19.22
C GLU A 322 -27.53 2.56 18.65
N GLY A 323 -28.39 2.29 17.68
CA GLY A 323 -29.19 3.31 17.01
C GLY A 323 -28.49 4.10 15.92
N GLY A 324 -27.19 3.84 15.67
CA GLY A 324 -26.40 4.58 14.66
C GLY A 324 -26.76 4.25 13.22
N ASN A 325 -27.13 3.01 12.91
CA ASN A 325 -27.36 2.50 11.55
C ASN A 325 -26.18 2.79 10.60
N PHE A 326 -24.96 2.73 11.12
CA PHE A 326 -23.77 3.27 10.44
C PHE A 326 -23.37 2.49 9.19
N ARG A 327 -23.63 1.18 9.14
CA ARG A 327 -23.39 0.38 7.94
C ARG A 327 -24.29 0.82 6.79
N THR A 328 -25.58 1.04 7.09
CA THR A 328 -26.58 1.50 6.12
C THR A 328 -26.22 2.90 5.61
N LEU A 329 -25.82 3.81 6.51
CA LEU A 329 -25.41 5.17 6.14
C LEU A 329 -24.12 5.17 5.32
N ALA A 330 -23.07 4.47 5.77
CA ALA A 330 -21.80 4.36 5.05
C ALA A 330 -22.00 3.78 3.63
N ARG A 331 -22.82 2.71 3.52
CA ARG A 331 -23.21 2.15 2.22
C ARG A 331 -23.81 3.20 1.32
N GLY A 332 -24.77 3.97 1.83
CA GLY A 332 -25.44 5.03 1.09
C GLY A 332 -24.46 6.10 0.58
N TYR A 333 -23.58 6.56 1.43
CA TYR A 333 -22.57 7.57 1.07
C TYR A 333 -21.54 7.07 0.06
N ILE A 334 -21.00 5.85 0.24
CA ILE A 334 -20.00 5.30 -0.69
C ILE A 334 -20.64 5.02 -2.05
N GLN A 335 -21.85 4.41 -2.08
CA GLN A 335 -22.59 4.20 -3.31
C GLN A 335 -22.97 5.52 -4.00
N GLY A 336 -23.33 6.55 -3.23
CA GLY A 336 -23.58 7.89 -3.74
C GLY A 336 -22.36 8.51 -4.43
N ALA A 337 -21.18 8.40 -3.82
CA ALA A 337 -19.92 8.86 -4.41
C ALA A 337 -19.60 8.11 -5.71
N VAL A 338 -19.74 6.78 -5.71
CA VAL A 338 -19.53 5.94 -6.91
C VAL A 338 -20.55 6.33 -8.01
N ALA A 339 -21.84 6.49 -7.68
CA ALA A 339 -22.86 6.87 -8.63
C ALA A 339 -22.58 8.24 -9.27
N THR A 340 -22.10 9.22 -8.48
CA THR A 340 -21.71 10.53 -8.99
C THR A 340 -20.55 10.41 -9.98
N ARG A 341 -19.51 9.64 -9.66
CA ARG A 341 -18.39 9.40 -10.59
C ARG A 341 -18.84 8.73 -11.88
N ASN A 342 -19.71 7.73 -11.79
CA ASN A 342 -20.27 7.06 -12.96
C ASN A 342 -21.11 8.03 -13.83
N ALA A 343 -21.92 8.89 -13.22
CA ALA A 343 -22.70 9.92 -13.93
C ALA A 343 -21.82 10.96 -14.63
N GLN A 344 -20.60 11.18 -14.13
CA GLN A 344 -19.57 12.03 -14.75
C GLN A 344 -18.78 11.31 -15.86
N GLY A 345 -19.14 10.06 -16.18
CA GLY A 345 -18.54 9.27 -17.27
C GLY A 345 -17.42 8.33 -16.84
N ASP A 346 -17.11 8.22 -15.55
CA ASP A 346 -16.10 7.29 -15.04
C ASP A 346 -16.70 5.90 -14.78
N ALA A 347 -16.87 5.11 -15.83
CA ALA A 347 -17.45 3.77 -15.75
C ALA A 347 -16.55 2.71 -15.09
N LYS A 348 -15.28 3.05 -14.79
CA LYS A 348 -14.33 2.14 -14.14
C LYS A 348 -14.30 2.29 -12.61
N VAL A 349 -15.27 2.99 -12.02
CA VAL A 349 -15.46 3.07 -10.56
C VAL A 349 -16.64 2.19 -10.17
N SER A 350 -16.44 1.32 -9.20
CA SER A 350 -17.44 0.36 -8.73
C SER A 350 -17.49 0.30 -7.21
N PHE A 351 -18.56 -0.29 -6.67
CA PHE A 351 -18.74 -0.52 -5.23
C PHE A 351 -18.71 -2.02 -4.93
N LEU A 352 -18.04 -2.36 -3.83
CA LEU A 352 -18.02 -3.70 -3.25
C LEU A 352 -18.32 -3.63 -1.75
N GLU A 353 -19.25 -4.41 -1.28
CA GLU A 353 -19.51 -4.57 0.15
C GLU A 353 -18.84 -5.85 0.66
N PHE A 354 -17.91 -5.73 1.62
CA PHE A 354 -17.43 -6.86 2.37
C PHE A 354 -18.51 -7.33 3.36
N ASP A 355 -18.57 -8.63 3.61
CA ASP A 355 -19.52 -9.19 4.55
C ASP A 355 -19.21 -8.67 5.96
N LEU A 356 -20.27 -8.35 6.71
CA LEU A 356 -20.14 -7.92 8.09
C LEU A 356 -19.50 -9.05 8.92
N GLN A 357 -18.47 -8.76 9.68
CA GLN A 357 -17.95 -9.72 10.65
C GLN A 357 -18.93 -9.87 11.82
N THR A 358 -19.25 -11.11 12.17
CA THR A 358 -20.25 -11.43 13.20
C THR A 358 -19.66 -12.09 14.45
N GLY A 359 -18.35 -12.39 14.41
CA GLY A 359 -17.65 -13.14 15.45
C GLY A 359 -17.73 -14.65 15.28
N GLU A 360 -18.49 -15.17 14.30
CA GLU A 360 -18.52 -16.63 14.01
C GLU A 360 -17.15 -17.18 13.58
N ASP A 361 -16.36 -16.34 12.90
CA ASP A 361 -14.99 -16.66 12.49
C ASP A 361 -13.95 -16.29 13.57
N GLY A 362 -14.39 -15.76 14.70
CA GLY A 362 -13.53 -15.12 15.70
C GLY A 362 -13.11 -13.70 15.29
N TYR A 363 -12.27 -13.10 16.11
CA TYR A 363 -11.69 -11.75 15.88
C TYR A 363 -10.18 -11.80 16.06
N GLY A 364 -9.48 -10.87 15.43
CA GLY A 364 -8.14 -10.46 15.80
C GLY A 364 -8.17 -9.51 17.01
N CYS A 365 -7.03 -8.88 17.32
CA CYS A 365 -6.96 -7.91 18.43
C CYS A 365 -7.88 -6.71 18.18
N ASP A 366 -8.42 -6.15 19.25
CA ASP A 366 -9.30 -4.96 19.24
C ASP A 366 -10.48 -5.11 18.26
N PHE A 367 -11.06 -6.31 18.19
CA PHE A 367 -12.18 -6.65 17.28
C PHE A 367 -11.86 -6.51 15.78
N HIS A 368 -10.60 -6.40 15.38
CA HIS A 368 -10.25 -6.35 13.96
C HIS A 368 -10.49 -7.71 13.27
N PRO A 369 -10.58 -7.73 11.93
CA PRO A 369 -10.65 -8.96 11.17
C PRO A 369 -9.44 -9.85 11.44
N ASN A 370 -9.69 -11.13 11.72
CA ASN A 370 -8.63 -12.14 11.81
C ASN A 370 -8.32 -12.72 10.41
N VAL A 371 -7.37 -13.66 10.35
CA VAL A 371 -6.94 -14.30 9.09
C VAL A 371 -8.12 -14.87 8.30
N VAL A 372 -9.12 -15.49 8.95
CA VAL A 372 -10.28 -16.08 8.27
C VAL A 372 -11.14 -15.03 7.59
N THR A 373 -11.41 -13.92 8.29
CA THR A 373 -12.17 -12.79 7.72
C THR A 373 -11.40 -12.17 6.54
N HIS A 374 -10.10 -11.97 6.66
CA HIS A 374 -9.27 -11.47 5.56
C HIS A 374 -9.28 -12.40 4.34
N GLN A 375 -9.26 -13.73 4.53
CA GLN A 375 -9.39 -14.68 3.43
C GLN A 375 -10.74 -14.55 2.72
N LYS A 376 -11.85 -14.37 3.45
CA LYS A 376 -13.18 -14.14 2.88
C LYS A 376 -13.25 -12.82 2.11
N MET A 377 -12.69 -11.73 2.66
CA MET A 377 -12.57 -10.45 1.97
C MET A 377 -11.79 -10.60 0.65
N SER A 378 -10.64 -11.26 0.70
CA SER A 378 -9.81 -11.54 -0.48
C SER A 378 -10.57 -12.33 -1.53
N ALA A 379 -11.23 -13.43 -1.18
CA ALA A 379 -11.98 -14.27 -2.12
C ALA A 379 -13.05 -13.44 -2.88
N LYS A 380 -13.74 -12.55 -2.17
CA LYS A 380 -14.75 -11.67 -2.74
C LYS A 380 -14.12 -10.63 -3.69
N LEU A 381 -13.02 -10.01 -3.29
CA LEU A 381 -12.30 -9.03 -4.09
C LEU A 381 -11.67 -9.65 -5.35
N VAL A 382 -11.08 -10.85 -5.24
CA VAL A 382 -10.57 -11.63 -6.38
C VAL A 382 -11.64 -11.82 -7.45
N SER A 383 -12.87 -12.22 -7.04
CA SER A 383 -13.98 -12.40 -7.97
C SER A 383 -14.33 -11.11 -8.72
N VAL A 384 -14.36 -9.98 -8.02
CA VAL A 384 -14.67 -8.66 -8.61
C VAL A 384 -13.58 -8.24 -9.60
N LEU A 385 -12.30 -8.33 -9.19
CA LEU A 385 -11.19 -7.89 -10.03
C LEU A 385 -11.02 -8.77 -11.27
N LYS A 386 -11.19 -10.09 -11.15
CA LYS A 386 -11.20 -10.98 -12.33
C LYS A 386 -12.26 -10.57 -13.36
N ASN A 387 -13.46 -10.25 -12.90
CA ASN A 387 -14.55 -9.86 -13.78
C ASN A 387 -14.30 -8.51 -14.46
N GLN A 388 -13.71 -7.54 -13.74
CA GLN A 388 -13.53 -6.17 -14.25
C GLN A 388 -12.27 -6.03 -15.12
N LEU A 389 -11.23 -6.82 -14.86
CA LEU A 389 -9.94 -6.75 -15.55
C LEU A 389 -9.76 -7.87 -16.57
N GLY A 390 -10.61 -8.90 -16.56
CA GLY A 390 -10.46 -10.06 -17.45
C GLY A 390 -9.28 -10.97 -17.06
N TRP A 391 -8.90 -11.01 -15.79
CA TRP A 391 -7.73 -11.75 -15.28
C TRP A 391 -7.99 -13.23 -15.01
#